data_4486b08f9c4cc0a61aea1c7c21b5911a
#
_entry.id   4486b08f9c4cc0a61aea1c7c21b5911a
#
_cell.length_a   1.000
_cell.length_b   1.000
_cell.length_c   1.000
_cell.angle_alpha   90.00
_cell.angle_beta   90.00
_cell.angle_gamma   90.00
#
_symmetry.space_group_name_H-M   'P 1'
#
loop_
_entity.id
_entity.type
_entity.pdbx_description
1 polymer ?
#
loop_
_entity_poly.entity_id
_entity_poly.type
_entity_poly.pdbx_seq_one_letter_code
_entity_poly.pdbx_strand_id
1 'polypeptide(L)' 'MDAYSSLEKTINLIENNLDNQDLNISFLSKKVFVSPYHLQRIFYTLFGKTIGSYIRERRLTEAGTDI' A
#
# COMPACT_ATOMS: atom_id res chain seq x y z
N MET A 1 -17.78 -4.87 5.25
CA MET A 1 -16.62 -3.97 5.00
C MET A 1 -16.54 -3.71 3.51
N ASP A 2 -16.46 -2.49 3.11
CA ASP A 2 -16.39 -2.17 1.69
C ASP A 2 -14.95 -1.97 1.23
N ALA A 3 -14.77 -1.96 -0.09
CA ALA A 3 -13.44 -1.86 -0.68
C ALA A 3 -12.77 -0.53 -0.36
N TYR A 4 -13.54 0.52 -0.24
CA TYR A 4 -12.97 1.84 0.03
C TYR A 4 -12.40 1.94 1.43
N SER A 5 -13.09 1.35 2.41
CA SER A 5 -12.57 1.33 3.78
C SER A 5 -11.25 0.59 3.87
N SER A 6 -11.19 -0.59 3.25
CA SER A 6 -9.95 -1.37 3.25
C SER A 6 -8.84 -0.63 2.54
N LEU A 7 -9.18 0.03 1.44
CA LEU A 7 -8.20 0.77 0.66
C LEU A 7 -7.66 1.97 1.42
N GLU A 8 -8.54 2.70 2.09
CA GLU A 8 -8.14 3.84 2.89
C GLU A 8 -7.19 3.42 4.00
N LYS A 9 -7.51 2.33 4.69
CA LYS A 9 -6.63 1.79 5.72
C LYS A 9 -5.29 1.39 5.14
N THR A 10 -5.31 0.78 3.95
CA THR A 10 -4.08 0.36 3.29
C THR A 10 -3.19 1.56 3.00
N ILE A 11 -3.75 2.62 2.45
CA ILE A 11 -2.99 3.82 2.14
C ILE A 11 -2.39 4.41 3.41
N ASN A 12 -3.19 4.51 4.47
CA ASN A 12 -2.70 5.05 5.73
C ASN A 12 -1.57 4.20 6.32
N LEU A 13 -1.69 2.89 6.22
CA LEU A 13 -0.64 1.98 6.70
C LEU A 13 0.64 2.16 5.90
N ILE A 14 0.51 2.33 4.60
CA ILE A 14 1.68 2.55 3.75
C ILE A 14 2.38 3.84 4.16
N GLU A 15 1.64 4.93 4.29
CA GLU A 15 2.23 6.22 4.62
C GLU A 15 2.89 6.22 5.99
N ASN A 16 2.32 5.49 6.94
CA ASN A 16 2.85 5.43 8.29
C ASN A 16 3.99 4.43 8.45
N ASN A 17 4.26 3.62 7.44
CA ASN A 17 5.27 2.57 7.53
C ASN A 17 6.28 2.60 6.40
N LEU A 18 6.45 3.74 5.73
CA LEU A 18 7.39 3.83 4.62
C LEU A 18 8.81 3.47 5.03
N ASP A 19 9.18 3.74 6.28
CA ASP A 19 10.49 3.40 6.81
C ASP A 19 10.64 1.94 7.21
N ASN A 20 9.53 1.23 7.28
CA ASN A 20 9.51 -0.14 7.75
C ASN A 20 9.91 -1.09 6.63
N GLN A 21 11.00 -1.81 6.81
CA GLN A 21 11.50 -2.75 5.80
C GLN A 21 10.55 -3.93 5.59
N ASP A 22 9.66 -4.19 6.54
CA ASP A 22 8.71 -5.28 6.42
C ASP A 22 7.45 -4.88 5.67
N LEU A 23 7.34 -3.63 5.25
CA LEU A 23 6.18 -3.15 4.53
C LEU A 23 6.08 -3.83 3.16
N ASN A 24 5.04 -4.63 2.98
CA ASN A 24 4.75 -5.29 1.73
C ASN A 24 3.28 -5.69 1.72
N ILE A 25 2.84 -6.36 0.65
CA ILE A 25 1.44 -6.71 0.53
C ILE A 25 0.98 -7.67 1.62
N SER A 26 1.85 -8.59 2.04
CA SER A 26 1.50 -9.51 3.12
C SER A 26 1.27 -8.77 4.43
N PHE A 27 2.14 -7.83 4.73
CA PHE A 27 2.00 -6.98 5.91
C PHE A 27 0.66 -6.27 5.90
N LEU A 28 0.34 -5.65 4.76
CA LEU A 28 -0.88 -4.87 4.63
C LEU A 28 -2.13 -5.75 4.71
N SER A 29 -2.10 -6.89 4.03
CA SER A 29 -3.26 -7.77 4.00
C SER A 29 -3.61 -8.28 5.39
N LYS A 30 -2.61 -8.56 6.21
CA LYS A 30 -2.85 -8.99 7.58
C LYS A 30 -3.48 -7.89 8.43
N LYS A 31 -3.06 -6.66 8.19
CA LYS A 31 -3.58 -5.53 8.97
C LYS A 31 -5.00 -5.16 8.61
N VAL A 32 -5.38 -5.33 7.35
CA VAL A 32 -6.73 -4.95 6.90
C VAL A 32 -7.65 -6.16 6.75
N PHE A 33 -7.16 -7.37 7.05
CA PHE A 33 -7.96 -8.60 7.02
C PHE A 33 -8.53 -8.90 5.64
N VAL A 34 -7.74 -8.62 4.60
CA VAL A 34 -8.10 -8.91 3.22
C VAL A 34 -6.96 -9.72 2.62
N SER A 35 -7.28 -10.75 1.82
CA SER A 35 -6.24 -11.59 1.24
C SER A 35 -5.32 -10.75 0.34
N PRO A 36 -4.04 -11.13 0.23
CA PRO A 36 -3.11 -10.38 -0.61
C PRO A 36 -3.59 -10.23 -2.05
N TYR A 37 -4.13 -11.31 -2.61
CA TYR A 37 -4.63 -11.28 -3.98
C TYR A 37 -5.76 -10.27 -4.14
N HIS A 38 -6.71 -10.31 -3.23
CA HIS A 38 -7.89 -9.44 -3.28
C HIS A 38 -7.48 -7.98 -3.09
N LEU A 39 -6.60 -7.75 -2.13
CA LEU A 39 -6.13 -6.40 -1.84
C LEU A 39 -5.40 -5.80 -3.05
N GLN A 40 -4.53 -6.60 -3.67
CA GLN A 40 -3.80 -6.16 -4.86
C GLN A 40 -4.76 -5.82 -5.99
N ARG A 41 -5.78 -6.65 -6.17
CA ARG A 41 -6.74 -6.46 -7.25
C ARG A 41 -7.54 -5.17 -7.05
N ILE A 42 -8.01 -4.93 -5.83
CA ILE A 42 -8.74 -3.71 -5.51
C ILE A 42 -7.87 -2.48 -5.77
N PHE A 43 -6.64 -2.56 -5.28
CA PHE A 43 -5.72 -1.44 -5.40
C PHE A 43 -5.42 -1.12 -6.87
N TYR A 44 -5.13 -2.16 -7.64
CA TYR A 44 -4.82 -1.98 -9.05
C TYR A 44 -6.02 -1.41 -9.82
N THR A 45 -7.20 -1.88 -9.50
CA THR A 45 -8.41 -1.42 -10.17
C THR A 45 -8.63 0.08 -9.97
N LEU A 46 -8.34 0.58 -8.77
CA LEU A 46 -8.60 1.97 -8.44
C LEU A 46 -7.44 2.92 -8.75
N PHE A 47 -6.21 2.43 -8.63
CA PHE A 47 -5.03 3.30 -8.81
C PHE A 47 -4.24 3.02 -10.07
N GLY A 48 -4.52 1.92 -10.76
CA GLY A 48 -3.82 1.58 -11.98
C GLY A 48 -2.39 1.13 -11.79
N LYS A 49 -2.00 0.78 -10.58
CA LYS A 49 -0.66 0.30 -10.28
C LYS A 49 -0.71 -0.69 -9.13
N THR A 50 0.34 -1.49 -8.98
CA THR A 50 0.41 -2.46 -7.90
C THR A 50 0.78 -1.77 -6.60
N ILE A 51 0.49 -2.44 -5.48
CA ILE A 51 0.85 -1.92 -4.16
C ILE A 51 2.37 -1.78 -4.06
N GLY A 52 3.12 -2.77 -4.56
CA GLY A 52 4.58 -2.69 -4.52
C GLY A 52 5.11 -1.49 -5.28
N SER A 53 4.53 -1.23 -6.44
CA SER A 53 4.91 -0.09 -7.25
C SER A 53 4.61 1.22 -6.53
N TYR A 54 3.44 1.30 -5.91
CA TYR A 54 3.04 2.48 -5.16
C TYR A 54 4.00 2.75 -4.00
N ILE A 55 4.33 1.71 -3.24
CA ILE A 55 5.25 1.83 -2.12
C ILE A 55 6.60 2.34 -2.60
N ARG A 56 7.09 1.78 -3.69
CA ARG A 56 8.37 2.19 -4.25
C ARG A 56 8.36 3.66 -4.64
N GLU A 57 7.30 4.09 -5.30
CA GLU A 57 7.20 5.49 -5.72
C GLU A 57 7.15 6.42 -4.53
N ARG A 58 6.42 6.04 -3.49
CA ARG A 58 6.33 6.87 -2.29
C ARG A 58 7.68 6.97 -1.59
N ARG A 59 8.40 5.86 -1.53
CA ARG A 59 9.72 5.86 -0.91
C ARG A 59 10.70 6.73 -1.67
N LEU A 60 10.64 6.68 -2.99
CA LEU A 60 11.49 7.53 -3.82
C LEU A 60 11.18 9.00 -3.61
N THR A 61 9.90 9.34 -3.53
CA THR A 61 9.49 10.71 -3.31
C THR A 61 10.00 11.23 -1.97
N GLU A 62 9.86 10.41 -0.93
CA GLU A 62 10.28 10.83 0.40
C GLU A 62 11.80 10.94 0.53
N ALA A 63 12.53 10.06 -0.15
CA ALA A 63 13.98 10.02 -0.03
C ALA A 63 14.69 10.93 -1.01
N GLY A 64 14.08 11.20 -2.15
CA GLY A 64 14.73 11.91 -3.24
C GLY A 64 14.31 13.35 -3.44
N THR A 65 13.47 13.85 -2.57
CA THR A 65 12.92 15.19 -2.77
C THR A 65 13.94 16.30 -2.61
N ASP A 66 15.03 16.00 -1.98
CA ASP A 66 16.04 16.99 -1.70
C ASP A 66 17.11 17.10 -2.79
N ILE A 67 16.94 16.37 -3.83
CA ILE A 67 17.92 16.39 -4.93
C ILE A 67 17.90 17.69 -5.71
#